data_6ed23beb153f563a95228d57a66ded87
#
_entry.id   6ed23beb153f563a95228d57a66ded87
#
_cell.length_a   1.000
_cell.length_b   1.000
_cell.length_c   1.000
_cell.angle_alpha   90.00
_cell.angle_beta   90.00
_cell.angle_gamma   90.00
#
_symmetry.space_group_name_H-M   'P 1'
#
loop_
_entity.id
_entity.type
_entity.pdbx_description
1 polymer ?
#
loop_
_entity_poly.entity_id
_entity_poly.type
_entity_poly.pdbx_seq_one_letter_code
_entity_poly.pdbx_strand_id
1 'polypeptide(L)'
;MNQDMKYGYLDETYETICPLGEQDIFLAKNRDNGRIFVKKYVAASVIPVYEKLIAIRNEHLENIYDFAAGEERGILITGYISGISVQQYLEYYGVFAEERVKDYMADILEVLGQVHALGIVHRDITAGNIMISDDGIVKLIDFGIAREVKKEQGKDTVVLGTVGYAAPEQFGFHQSDARTDLYAVGVLCNEMLTGKLPGDGLYNGSQNMQKIILKATAIDAKQRFQTADEMRRALATKKRKQKLSEILLPLPGFRTGKTWKKVTACLGYAFW
;
A
#
# COMPACT_ATOMS: atom_id res chain seq x y z
N MET A 1 -32.37 -7.20 1.85
CA MET A 1 -31.96 -8.49 2.49
C MET A 1 -31.45 -8.12 3.88
N ASN A 2 -31.90 -8.80 4.95
CA ASN A 2 -31.38 -8.59 6.29
C ASN A 2 -29.88 -8.97 6.31
N GLN A 3 -29.09 -8.34 7.18
CA GLN A 3 -27.63 -8.58 7.27
C GLN A 3 -27.31 -10.06 7.58
N ASP A 4 -28.09 -10.70 8.47
CA ASP A 4 -27.88 -12.13 8.79
C ASP A 4 -28.17 -13.04 7.60
N MET A 5 -29.21 -12.73 6.81
CA MET A 5 -29.51 -13.48 5.58
C MET A 5 -28.39 -13.26 4.53
N LYS A 6 -27.86 -12.05 4.46
CA LYS A 6 -26.73 -11.74 3.56
C LYS A 6 -25.47 -12.49 3.98
N TYR A 7 -25.19 -12.53 5.30
CA TYR A 7 -24.06 -13.28 5.85
C TYR A 7 -24.12 -14.76 5.46
N GLY A 8 -25.25 -15.44 5.72
CA GLY A 8 -25.45 -16.83 5.37
C GLY A 8 -25.33 -17.07 3.86
N TYR A 9 -25.91 -16.18 3.03
CA TYR A 9 -25.79 -16.25 1.57
C TYR A 9 -24.34 -16.16 1.10
N LEU A 10 -23.55 -15.21 1.64
CA LEU A 10 -22.14 -15.09 1.26
C LEU A 10 -21.32 -16.30 1.73
N ASP A 11 -21.61 -16.80 2.93
CA ASP A 11 -20.91 -17.96 3.48
C ASP A 11 -21.11 -19.21 2.63
N GLU A 12 -22.32 -19.44 2.13
CA GLU A 12 -22.67 -20.56 1.24
C GLU A 12 -22.21 -20.37 -0.18
N THR A 13 -22.32 -19.16 -0.74
CA THR A 13 -21.98 -18.85 -2.14
C THR A 13 -20.48 -18.91 -2.40
N TYR A 14 -19.66 -18.48 -1.42
CA TYR A 14 -18.19 -18.50 -1.53
C TYR A 14 -17.62 -19.68 -0.75
N GLU A 15 -17.55 -20.82 -1.45
CA GLU A 15 -17.06 -22.07 -0.88
C GLU A 15 -15.56 -22.01 -0.60
N THR A 16 -15.20 -22.29 0.65
CA THR A 16 -13.78 -22.32 1.08
C THR A 16 -13.04 -23.48 0.43
N ILE A 17 -11.90 -23.18 -0.21
CA ILE A 17 -11.00 -24.16 -0.82
C ILE A 17 -9.89 -24.55 0.16
N CYS A 18 -9.14 -23.55 0.65
CA CYS A 18 -8.01 -23.77 1.56
C CYS A 18 -7.71 -22.48 2.34
N PRO A 19 -7.06 -22.57 3.52
CA PRO A 19 -6.59 -21.38 4.22
C PRO A 19 -5.46 -20.69 3.46
N LEU A 20 -5.38 -19.35 3.57
CA LEU A 20 -4.32 -18.50 3.04
C LEU A 20 -3.51 -17.89 4.20
N GLY A 21 -2.54 -18.64 4.70
CA GLY A 21 -1.60 -18.20 5.74
C GLY A 21 -2.24 -18.05 7.12
N GLU A 22 -2.78 -16.89 7.44
CA GLU A 22 -3.33 -16.57 8.76
C GLU A 22 -4.71 -17.19 9.01
N GLN A 23 -5.09 -17.26 10.30
CA GLN A 23 -6.42 -17.71 10.68
C GLN A 23 -7.48 -16.76 10.10
N ASP A 24 -8.64 -17.33 9.74
CA ASP A 24 -9.80 -16.59 9.24
C ASP A 24 -9.68 -15.99 7.81
N ILE A 25 -8.61 -16.34 7.05
CA ILE A 25 -8.42 -15.95 5.64
C ILE A 25 -8.35 -17.20 4.76
N PHE A 26 -9.20 -17.23 3.73
CA PHE A 26 -9.36 -18.43 2.89
C PHE A 26 -9.40 -18.08 1.40
N LEU A 27 -8.79 -18.93 0.60
CA LEU A 27 -9.09 -19.00 -0.82
C LEU A 27 -10.51 -19.58 -0.97
N ALA A 28 -11.36 -18.91 -1.72
CA ALA A 28 -12.73 -19.33 -1.91
C ALA A 28 -13.13 -19.32 -3.39
N LYS A 29 -14.05 -20.22 -3.76
CA LYS A 29 -14.61 -20.30 -5.09
C LYS A 29 -16.09 -19.87 -5.04
N ASN A 30 -16.45 -18.93 -5.88
CA ASN A 30 -17.86 -18.58 -6.06
C ASN A 30 -18.57 -19.71 -6.83
N ARG A 31 -19.64 -20.28 -6.24
CA ARG A 31 -20.38 -21.43 -6.80
C ARG A 31 -21.10 -21.11 -8.10
N ASP A 32 -21.55 -19.86 -8.27
CA ASP A 32 -22.37 -19.47 -9.43
C ASP A 32 -21.53 -19.31 -10.71
N ASN A 33 -20.30 -18.78 -10.58
CA ASN A 33 -19.46 -18.43 -11.74
C ASN A 33 -18.09 -19.11 -11.75
N GLY A 34 -17.73 -19.88 -10.73
CA GLY A 34 -16.47 -20.60 -10.62
C GLY A 34 -15.23 -19.75 -10.39
N ARG A 35 -15.38 -18.43 -10.22
CA ARG A 35 -14.24 -17.51 -10.03
C ARG A 35 -13.65 -17.63 -8.62
N ILE A 36 -12.37 -17.31 -8.50
CA ILE A 36 -11.62 -17.38 -7.26
C ILE A 36 -11.57 -16.01 -6.57
N PHE A 37 -11.76 -16.03 -5.25
CA PHE A 37 -11.78 -14.87 -4.36
C PHE A 37 -11.02 -15.18 -3.07
N VAL A 38 -10.81 -14.15 -2.27
CA VAL A 38 -10.40 -14.29 -0.87
C VAL A 38 -11.60 -14.03 0.00
N LYS A 39 -11.90 -14.97 0.90
CA LYS A 39 -12.94 -14.87 1.91
C LYS A 39 -12.26 -14.66 3.25
N LYS A 40 -12.60 -13.55 3.92
CA LYS A 40 -12.05 -13.19 5.23
C LYS A 40 -13.18 -13.12 6.24
N TYR A 41 -12.97 -13.71 7.43
CA TYR A 41 -13.81 -13.43 8.59
C TYR A 41 -13.15 -12.32 9.41
N VAL A 42 -13.88 -11.24 9.60
CA VAL A 42 -13.38 -10.02 10.27
C VAL A 42 -14.28 -9.69 11.46
N ALA A 43 -13.82 -8.83 12.37
CA ALA A 43 -14.69 -8.33 13.43
C ALA A 43 -15.88 -7.57 12.81
N ALA A 44 -17.10 -7.80 13.29
CA ALA A 44 -18.31 -7.14 12.77
C ALA A 44 -18.19 -5.60 12.82
N SER A 45 -17.45 -5.07 13.80
CA SER A 45 -17.21 -3.64 13.99
C SER A 45 -16.40 -2.97 12.85
N VAL A 46 -15.72 -3.76 11.99
CA VAL A 46 -14.92 -3.25 10.86
C VAL A 46 -15.76 -3.12 9.59
N ILE A 47 -16.90 -3.80 9.50
CA ILE A 47 -17.75 -3.79 8.30
C ILE A 47 -18.13 -2.37 7.84
N PRO A 48 -18.49 -1.40 8.73
CA PRO A 48 -18.75 -0.02 8.30
C PRO A 48 -17.60 0.67 7.59
N VAL A 49 -16.35 0.27 7.85
CA VAL A 49 -15.18 0.75 7.11
C VAL A 49 -15.24 0.26 5.66
N TYR A 50 -15.52 -1.02 5.45
CA TYR A 50 -15.63 -1.62 4.12
C TYR A 50 -16.81 -1.08 3.31
N GLU A 51 -17.92 -0.69 3.97
CA GLU A 51 -19.05 0.01 3.34
C GLU A 51 -18.62 1.31 2.65
N LYS A 52 -17.66 2.02 3.22
CA LYS A 52 -17.09 3.24 2.63
C LYS A 52 -16.03 2.93 1.59
N LEU A 53 -15.15 1.97 1.89
CA LEU A 53 -14.02 1.62 1.02
C LEU A 53 -14.46 1.06 -0.34
N ILE A 54 -15.59 0.35 -0.41
CA ILE A 54 -16.10 -0.25 -1.67
C ILE A 54 -16.39 0.79 -2.75
N ALA A 55 -16.56 2.05 -2.37
CA ALA A 55 -16.77 3.17 -3.32
C ALA A 55 -15.45 3.64 -3.97
N ILE A 56 -14.30 3.34 -3.37
CA ILE A 56 -12.99 3.72 -3.93
C ILE A 56 -12.69 2.83 -5.15
N ARG A 57 -12.41 3.47 -6.28
CA ARG A 57 -11.97 2.81 -7.51
C ARG A 57 -10.51 3.16 -7.74
N ASN A 58 -9.61 2.34 -7.20
CA ASN A 58 -8.16 2.52 -7.33
C ASN A 58 -7.51 1.13 -7.49
N GLU A 59 -6.64 0.97 -8.48
CA GLU A 59 -5.98 -0.31 -8.75
C GLU A 59 -4.97 -0.72 -7.66
N HIS A 60 -4.52 0.24 -6.87
CA HIS A 60 -3.60 0.03 -5.75
C HIS A 60 -4.32 -0.26 -4.42
N LEU A 61 -5.63 -0.42 -4.43
CA LEU A 61 -6.43 -0.91 -3.30
C LEU A 61 -6.90 -2.34 -3.59
N GLU A 62 -7.00 -3.19 -2.56
CA GLU A 62 -7.64 -4.50 -2.72
C GLU A 62 -9.08 -4.33 -3.24
N ASN A 63 -9.47 -5.15 -4.23
CA ASN A 63 -10.81 -5.09 -4.79
C ASN A 63 -11.81 -5.71 -3.80
N ILE A 64 -12.69 -4.90 -3.23
CA ILE A 64 -13.78 -5.35 -2.37
C ILE A 64 -14.97 -5.70 -3.27
N TYR A 65 -15.47 -6.93 -3.19
CA TYR A 65 -16.60 -7.42 -3.98
C TYR A 65 -17.90 -7.43 -3.20
N ASP A 66 -17.85 -7.92 -1.97
CA ASP A 66 -19.01 -7.96 -1.09
C ASP A 66 -18.59 -8.10 0.38
N PHE A 67 -19.51 -7.83 1.28
CA PHE A 67 -19.35 -7.99 2.73
C PHE A 67 -20.70 -8.11 3.42
N ALA A 68 -20.72 -8.73 4.57
CA ALA A 68 -21.89 -8.76 5.46
C ALA A 68 -21.47 -8.75 6.93
N ALA A 69 -22.24 -8.08 7.76
CA ALA A 69 -22.10 -8.19 9.21
C ALA A 69 -22.94 -9.37 9.71
N GLY A 70 -22.36 -10.19 10.58
CA GLY A 70 -23.10 -11.12 11.45
C GLY A 70 -23.08 -10.60 12.88
N GLU A 71 -23.56 -11.40 13.84
CA GLU A 71 -23.64 -10.98 15.25
C GLU A 71 -22.28 -10.70 15.88
N GLU A 72 -21.30 -11.58 15.70
CA GLU A 72 -19.94 -11.47 16.27
C GLU A 72 -18.90 -11.20 15.22
N ARG A 73 -19.07 -11.76 14.02
CA ARG A 73 -18.11 -11.69 12.91
C ARG A 73 -18.78 -11.17 11.66
N GLY A 74 -17.99 -10.48 10.84
CA GLY A 74 -18.35 -10.14 9.47
C GLY A 74 -17.69 -11.08 8.47
N ILE A 75 -18.27 -11.20 7.27
CA ILE A 75 -17.68 -11.80 6.09
C ILE A 75 -17.29 -10.69 5.13
N LEU A 76 -16.07 -10.77 4.61
CA LEU A 76 -15.55 -9.91 3.55
C LEU A 76 -15.09 -10.76 2.39
N ILE A 77 -15.52 -10.39 1.18
CA ILE A 77 -15.10 -11.02 -0.08
C ILE A 77 -14.26 -10.02 -0.87
N THR A 78 -12.99 -10.38 -1.07
CA THR A 78 -12.06 -9.56 -1.86
C THR A 78 -11.51 -10.33 -3.06
N GLY A 79 -10.94 -9.61 -4.01
CA GLY A 79 -10.29 -10.22 -5.16
C GLY A 79 -9.02 -10.96 -4.76
N TYR A 80 -8.82 -12.15 -5.31
CA TYR A 80 -7.54 -12.83 -5.21
C TYR A 80 -6.46 -12.05 -5.98
N ILE A 81 -5.35 -11.77 -5.32
CA ILE A 81 -4.18 -11.11 -5.91
C ILE A 81 -3.11 -12.18 -6.15
N SER A 82 -2.85 -12.49 -7.43
CA SER A 82 -1.71 -13.33 -7.79
C SER A 82 -0.43 -12.51 -7.64
N GLY A 83 0.44 -12.92 -6.71
CA GLY A 83 1.64 -12.18 -6.38
C GLY A 83 2.15 -12.50 -4.98
N ILE A 84 3.05 -11.69 -4.48
CA ILE A 84 3.68 -11.86 -3.15
C ILE A 84 3.59 -10.56 -2.34
N SER A 85 3.65 -10.67 -1.02
CA SER A 85 3.76 -9.50 -0.16
C SER A 85 5.15 -8.85 -0.25
N VAL A 86 5.25 -7.57 0.11
CA VAL A 86 6.56 -6.89 0.27
C VAL A 86 7.43 -7.64 1.27
N GLN A 87 6.84 -8.20 2.33
CA GLN A 87 7.55 -9.02 3.31
C GLN A 87 8.19 -10.25 2.64
N GLN A 88 7.41 -11.02 1.89
CA GLN A 88 7.91 -12.18 1.15
C GLN A 88 8.96 -11.79 0.11
N TYR A 89 8.77 -10.64 -0.54
CA TYR A 89 9.78 -10.14 -1.47
C TYR A 89 11.12 -9.88 -0.77
N LEU A 90 11.10 -9.21 0.40
CA LEU A 90 12.30 -8.95 1.20
C LEU A 90 12.99 -10.24 1.65
N GLU A 91 12.21 -11.25 2.02
CA GLU A 91 12.73 -12.56 2.43
C GLU A 91 13.39 -13.32 1.27
N TYR A 92 12.81 -13.30 0.07
CA TYR A 92 13.29 -14.11 -1.06
C TYR A 92 14.29 -13.39 -1.95
N TYR A 93 14.14 -12.07 -2.14
CA TYR A 93 14.91 -11.29 -3.12
C TYR A 93 15.77 -10.20 -2.49
N GLY A 94 15.60 -9.92 -1.19
CA GLY A 94 16.31 -8.85 -0.50
C GLY A 94 15.69 -7.47 -0.73
N VAL A 95 16.51 -6.44 -0.53
CA VAL A 95 16.07 -5.04 -0.50
C VAL A 95 15.73 -4.49 -1.90
N PHE A 96 14.87 -3.49 -1.93
CA PHE A 96 14.46 -2.81 -3.15
C PHE A 96 15.43 -1.69 -3.55
N ALA A 97 15.51 -1.42 -4.84
CA ALA A 97 16.12 -0.19 -5.34
C ALA A 97 15.28 1.05 -4.92
N GLU A 98 15.94 2.15 -4.59
CA GLU A 98 15.29 3.37 -4.10
C GLU A 98 14.20 3.89 -5.04
N GLU A 99 14.42 3.86 -6.34
CA GLU A 99 13.42 4.32 -7.33
C GLU A 99 12.14 3.45 -7.26
N ARG A 100 12.30 2.13 -7.08
CA ARG A 100 11.15 1.22 -6.93
C ARG A 100 10.36 1.51 -5.65
N VAL A 101 11.05 1.79 -4.54
CA VAL A 101 10.39 2.19 -3.28
C VAL A 101 9.61 3.48 -3.47
N LYS A 102 10.19 4.47 -4.16
CA LYS A 102 9.50 5.75 -4.45
C LYS A 102 8.22 5.55 -5.26
N ASP A 103 8.31 4.73 -6.32
CA ASP A 103 7.15 4.47 -7.19
C ASP A 103 6.05 3.77 -6.40
N TYR A 104 6.36 2.65 -5.75
CA TYR A 104 5.38 1.89 -4.97
C TYR A 104 4.75 2.69 -3.83
N MET A 105 5.55 3.46 -3.09
CA MET A 105 5.01 4.25 -2.00
C MET A 105 4.23 5.48 -2.48
N ALA A 106 4.53 6.01 -3.66
CA ALA A 106 3.71 7.06 -4.27
C ALA A 106 2.29 6.54 -4.60
N ASP A 107 2.18 5.31 -5.13
CA ASP A 107 0.91 4.66 -5.44
C ASP A 107 0.11 4.35 -4.14
N ILE A 108 0.77 3.80 -3.13
CA ILE A 108 0.14 3.54 -1.81
C ILE A 108 -0.32 4.83 -1.14
N LEU A 109 0.47 5.91 -1.20
CA LEU A 109 0.09 7.20 -0.64
C LEU A 109 -1.09 7.85 -1.40
N GLU A 110 -1.26 7.56 -2.68
CA GLU A 110 -2.45 7.98 -3.43
C GLU A 110 -3.71 7.31 -2.88
N VAL A 111 -3.67 5.98 -2.65
CA VAL A 111 -4.77 5.25 -2.00
C VAL A 111 -5.03 5.78 -0.60
N LEU A 112 -3.99 5.93 0.22
CA LEU A 112 -4.14 6.46 1.58
C LEU A 112 -4.78 7.84 1.59
N GLY A 113 -4.47 8.70 0.62
CA GLY A 113 -5.13 10.00 0.47
C GLY A 113 -6.64 9.88 0.27
N GLN A 114 -7.09 8.92 -0.53
CA GLN A 114 -8.52 8.64 -0.76
C GLN A 114 -9.19 8.05 0.50
N VAL A 115 -8.51 7.12 1.18
CA VAL A 115 -8.97 6.51 2.43
C VAL A 115 -9.11 7.56 3.54
N HIS A 116 -8.08 8.41 3.72
CA HIS A 116 -8.08 9.48 4.70
C HIS A 116 -9.17 10.55 4.43
N ALA A 117 -9.50 10.80 3.16
CA ALA A 117 -10.59 11.71 2.80
C ALA A 117 -11.97 11.19 3.25
N LEU A 118 -12.13 9.87 3.42
CA LEU A 118 -13.33 9.25 4.01
C LEU A 118 -13.31 9.24 5.55
N GLY A 119 -12.28 9.83 6.16
CA GLY A 119 -12.08 9.82 7.62
C GLY A 119 -11.64 8.47 8.17
N ILE A 120 -11.08 7.58 7.34
CA ILE A 120 -10.60 6.25 7.74
C ILE A 120 -9.08 6.30 7.89
N VAL A 121 -8.56 5.66 8.93
CA VAL A 121 -7.14 5.42 9.18
C VAL A 121 -6.90 3.91 9.14
N HIS A 122 -5.89 3.46 8.42
CA HIS A 122 -5.58 2.03 8.22
C HIS A 122 -5.02 1.39 9.49
N ARG A 123 -4.05 2.05 10.14
CA ARG A 123 -3.39 1.67 11.41
C ARG A 123 -2.43 0.49 11.36
N ASP A 124 -2.38 -0.23 10.25
CA ASP A 124 -1.53 -1.42 10.10
C ASP A 124 -0.83 -1.45 8.72
N ILE A 125 -0.16 -0.37 8.37
CA ILE A 125 0.68 -0.33 7.17
C ILE A 125 1.98 -1.07 7.49
N THR A 126 2.14 -2.27 6.93
CA THR A 126 3.30 -3.16 7.12
C THR A 126 3.73 -3.79 5.79
N ALA A 127 4.92 -4.39 5.76
CA ALA A 127 5.38 -5.13 4.59
C ALA A 127 4.47 -6.35 4.25
N GLY A 128 3.76 -6.91 5.24
CA GLY A 128 2.80 -8.00 5.04
C GLY A 128 1.50 -7.54 4.37
N ASN A 129 1.09 -6.28 4.62
CA ASN A 129 -0.17 -5.71 4.13
C ASN A 129 -0.02 -4.94 2.80
N ILE A 130 1.13 -5.05 2.14
CA ILE A 130 1.35 -4.55 0.79
C ILE A 130 1.67 -5.75 -0.13
N MET A 131 0.80 -5.99 -1.10
CA MET A 131 0.99 -7.03 -2.12
C MET A 131 1.59 -6.43 -3.39
N ILE A 132 2.48 -7.19 -4.04
CA ILE A 132 2.99 -6.91 -5.38
C ILE A 132 2.43 -8.01 -6.27
N SER A 133 1.53 -7.65 -7.18
CA SER A 133 0.94 -8.59 -8.12
C SER A 133 1.93 -9.02 -9.21
N ASP A 134 1.64 -10.11 -9.91
CA ASP A 134 2.51 -10.67 -10.96
C ASP A 134 2.74 -9.70 -12.13
N ASP A 135 1.83 -8.75 -12.36
CA ASP A 135 1.95 -7.64 -13.32
C ASP A 135 2.71 -6.41 -12.78
N GLY A 136 3.20 -6.49 -11.52
CA GLY A 136 4.04 -5.46 -10.89
C GLY A 136 3.26 -4.33 -10.23
N ILE A 137 1.92 -4.43 -10.13
CA ILE A 137 1.07 -3.43 -9.46
C ILE A 137 1.13 -3.66 -7.95
N VAL A 138 1.46 -2.62 -7.20
CA VAL A 138 1.43 -2.64 -5.73
C VAL A 138 0.00 -2.40 -5.24
N LYS A 139 -0.42 -3.14 -4.21
CA LYS A 139 -1.78 -3.03 -3.63
C LYS A 139 -1.74 -3.02 -2.12
N LEU A 140 -2.45 -2.06 -1.53
CA LEU A 140 -2.74 -2.02 -0.10
C LEU A 140 -3.89 -2.98 0.19
N ILE A 141 -3.68 -3.86 1.15
CA ILE A 141 -4.67 -4.86 1.59
C ILE A 141 -4.89 -4.75 3.10
N ASP A 142 -5.98 -5.35 3.54
CA ASP A 142 -6.32 -5.61 4.94
C ASP A 142 -6.53 -4.38 5.83
N PHE A 143 -7.81 -4.03 6.00
CA PHE A 143 -8.29 -2.98 6.90
C PHE A 143 -8.84 -3.56 8.22
N GLY A 144 -8.32 -4.70 8.67
CA GLY A 144 -8.84 -5.45 9.83
C GLY A 144 -8.86 -4.68 11.14
N ILE A 145 -7.97 -3.70 11.32
CA ILE A 145 -7.94 -2.80 12.49
C ILE A 145 -8.14 -1.33 12.12
N ALA A 146 -8.56 -1.06 10.89
CA ALA A 146 -8.87 0.29 10.46
C ALA A 146 -10.03 0.91 11.26
N ARG A 147 -10.03 2.21 11.41
CA ARG A 147 -11.04 2.93 12.18
C ARG A 147 -11.42 4.25 11.54
N GLU A 148 -12.68 4.62 11.71
CA GLU A 148 -13.13 5.98 11.47
C GLU A 148 -12.63 6.94 12.56
N VAL A 149 -12.08 8.08 12.13
CA VAL A 149 -11.68 9.16 13.06
C VAL A 149 -12.95 9.81 13.63
N LYS A 150 -13.21 9.61 14.92
CA LYS A 150 -14.33 10.28 15.60
C LYS A 150 -13.91 11.70 15.97
N LYS A 151 -14.85 12.67 15.80
CA LYS A 151 -14.64 14.07 16.19
C LYS A 151 -14.57 14.28 17.70
N GLU A 152 -15.07 13.33 18.50
CA GLU A 152 -15.01 13.38 19.96
C GLU A 152 -13.71 12.75 20.45
N GLN A 153 -13.00 13.45 21.34
CA GLN A 153 -11.70 13.07 21.88
C GLN A 153 -11.84 11.82 22.75
N GLY A 154 -11.66 10.65 22.16
CA GLY A 154 -11.46 9.40 22.87
C GLY A 154 -10.02 8.96 22.75
N LYS A 155 -9.38 8.52 23.84
CA LYS A 155 -8.10 7.82 23.76
C LYS A 155 -8.34 6.47 23.07
N ASP A 156 -7.39 6.05 22.23
CA ASP A 156 -7.39 4.65 21.77
C ASP A 156 -7.16 3.77 23.00
N THR A 157 -8.18 2.98 23.34
CA THR A 157 -8.22 2.19 24.60
C THR A 157 -7.48 0.86 24.49
N VAL A 158 -7.00 0.50 23.29
CA VAL A 158 -6.31 -0.75 23.03
C VAL A 158 -5.02 -0.41 22.28
N VAL A 159 -3.91 -1.02 22.70
CA VAL A 159 -2.64 -1.00 21.93
C VAL A 159 -2.89 -1.76 20.63
N LEU A 160 -2.88 -1.07 19.51
CA LEU A 160 -3.17 -1.61 18.19
C LEU A 160 -1.99 -1.32 17.26
N GLY A 161 -1.70 -2.27 16.39
CA GLY A 161 -0.66 -2.15 15.37
C GLY A 161 0.48 -3.15 15.55
N THR A 162 1.18 -3.39 14.47
CA THR A 162 2.29 -4.34 14.42
C THR A 162 3.54 -3.72 15.07
N VAL A 163 4.18 -4.47 15.96
CA VAL A 163 5.40 -4.04 16.66
C VAL A 163 6.46 -3.62 15.64
N GLY A 164 7.06 -2.46 15.85
CA GLY A 164 8.07 -1.88 14.96
C GLY A 164 7.52 -0.93 13.89
N TYR A 165 6.24 -1.05 13.50
CA TYR A 165 5.56 -0.13 12.56
C TYR A 165 4.61 0.84 13.27
N ALA A 166 4.09 0.44 14.42
CA ALA A 166 3.12 1.24 15.16
C ALA A 166 3.69 2.59 15.57
N ALA A 167 2.97 3.66 15.25
CA ALA A 167 3.32 5.01 15.66
C ALA A 167 3.17 5.19 17.18
N PRO A 168 3.96 6.09 17.82
CA PRO A 168 3.93 6.28 19.28
C PRO A 168 2.53 6.51 19.87
N GLU A 169 1.65 7.20 19.15
CA GLU A 169 0.27 7.44 19.59
C GLU A 169 -0.59 6.17 19.67
N GLN A 170 -0.27 5.10 18.94
CA GLN A 170 -1.00 3.83 18.97
C GLN A 170 -0.80 3.05 20.29
N PHE A 171 0.19 3.44 21.08
CA PHE A 171 0.42 2.85 22.41
C PHE A 171 -0.45 3.48 23.52
N GLY A 172 -1.58 4.10 23.18
CA GLY A 172 -2.58 4.55 24.16
C GLY A 172 -2.39 6.00 24.65
N PHE A 173 -1.49 6.78 24.04
CA PHE A 173 -1.22 8.16 24.48
C PHE A 173 -2.13 9.20 23.82
N HIS A 174 -2.51 8.98 22.56
CA HIS A 174 -3.31 9.90 21.74
C HIS A 174 -4.22 9.15 20.78
N GLN A 175 -5.15 9.87 20.15
CA GLN A 175 -5.98 9.32 19.09
C GLN A 175 -5.17 9.20 17.79
N SER A 176 -5.27 8.05 17.11
CA SER A 176 -4.70 7.84 15.78
C SER A 176 -5.43 8.70 14.72
N ASP A 177 -4.67 9.29 13.83
CA ASP A 177 -5.16 10.00 12.65
C ASP A 177 -4.34 9.65 11.40
N ALA A 178 -4.56 10.34 10.28
CA ALA A 178 -3.86 10.09 9.02
C ALA A 178 -2.33 10.03 9.16
N ARG A 179 -1.76 10.79 10.09
CA ARG A 179 -0.30 10.84 10.35
C ARG A 179 0.26 9.56 10.95
N THR A 180 -0.61 8.75 11.57
CA THR A 180 -0.27 7.40 12.04
C THR A 180 0.13 6.50 10.88
N ASP A 181 -0.66 6.50 9.79
CA ASP A 181 -0.34 5.73 8.59
C ASP A 181 0.94 6.26 7.90
N LEU A 182 1.13 7.60 7.88
CA LEU A 182 2.33 8.20 7.28
C LEU A 182 3.61 7.86 8.04
N TYR A 183 3.53 7.68 9.37
CA TYR A 183 4.63 7.13 10.16
C TYR A 183 4.98 5.72 9.71
N ALA A 184 3.99 4.84 9.62
CA ALA A 184 4.18 3.45 9.20
C ALA A 184 4.71 3.35 7.76
N VAL A 185 4.27 4.22 6.82
CA VAL A 185 4.86 4.32 5.47
C VAL A 185 6.35 4.70 5.55
N GLY A 186 6.74 5.61 6.45
CA GLY A 186 8.15 5.95 6.67
C GLY A 186 8.99 4.77 7.16
N VAL A 187 8.45 3.99 8.11
CA VAL A 187 9.06 2.73 8.59
C VAL A 187 9.21 1.74 7.44
N LEU A 188 8.15 1.54 6.67
CA LEU A 188 8.14 0.61 5.53
C LEU A 188 9.15 1.03 4.45
N CYS A 189 9.27 2.33 4.14
CA CYS A 189 10.32 2.82 3.24
C CYS A 189 11.72 2.41 3.71
N ASN A 190 12.01 2.57 5.00
CA ASN A 190 13.29 2.17 5.57
C ASN A 190 13.52 0.67 5.42
N GLU A 191 12.53 -0.13 5.77
CA GLU A 191 12.63 -1.59 5.71
C GLU A 191 12.82 -2.08 4.27
N MET A 192 12.06 -1.57 3.31
CA MET A 192 12.22 -1.91 1.90
C MET A 192 13.63 -1.60 1.36
N LEU A 193 14.28 -0.56 1.89
CA LEU A 193 15.61 -0.10 1.46
C LEU A 193 16.76 -0.78 2.19
N THR A 194 16.55 -1.30 3.40
CA THR A 194 17.60 -1.80 4.28
C THR A 194 17.41 -3.25 4.72
N GLY A 195 16.20 -3.80 4.58
CA GLY A 195 15.79 -5.06 5.20
C GLY A 195 15.67 -4.97 6.73
N LYS A 196 15.65 -3.76 7.31
CA LYS A 196 15.64 -3.53 8.75
C LYS A 196 14.62 -2.46 9.13
N LEU A 197 14.06 -2.60 10.32
CA LEU A 197 13.27 -1.52 10.92
C LEU A 197 14.18 -0.34 11.33
N PRO A 198 13.66 0.90 11.42
CA PRO A 198 14.47 2.08 11.76
C PRO A 198 15.23 1.98 13.07
N GLY A 199 14.73 1.22 14.07
CA GLY A 199 15.41 0.95 15.34
C GLY A 199 16.67 0.10 15.21
N ASP A 200 16.73 -0.75 14.16
CA ASP A 200 17.84 -1.68 13.91
C ASP A 200 18.83 -1.14 12.86
N GLY A 201 18.42 -0.13 12.11
CA GLY A 201 19.29 0.51 11.11
C GLY A 201 18.52 1.45 10.18
N LEU A 202 19.05 2.68 10.08
CA LEU A 202 18.50 3.69 9.18
C LEU A 202 19.13 3.61 7.79
N TYR A 203 18.35 3.88 6.77
CA TYR A 203 18.81 4.02 5.41
C TYR A 203 19.83 5.15 5.27
N ASN A 204 20.97 4.87 4.66
CA ASN A 204 22.10 5.79 4.52
C ASN A 204 22.44 6.16 3.07
N GLY A 205 21.53 5.89 2.13
CA GLY A 205 21.71 6.22 0.70
C GLY A 205 21.44 7.70 0.38
N SER A 206 20.46 8.01 -0.46
CA SER A 206 20.23 9.39 -0.88
C SER A 206 19.75 10.28 0.29
N GLN A 207 20.30 11.51 0.37
CA GLN A 207 19.91 12.49 1.39
C GLN A 207 18.42 12.84 1.35
N ASN A 208 17.80 12.78 0.15
CA ASN A 208 16.38 13.07 0.02
C ASN A 208 15.54 12.01 0.71
N MET A 209 15.81 10.74 0.45
CA MET A 209 15.06 9.62 1.06
C MET A 209 15.31 9.56 2.57
N GLN A 210 16.55 9.80 3.04
CA GLN A 210 16.84 9.92 4.47
C GLN A 210 15.95 10.98 5.15
N LYS A 211 15.84 12.18 4.56
CA LYS A 211 15.00 13.26 5.09
C LYS A 211 13.53 12.89 5.12
N ILE A 212 13.05 12.15 4.10
CA ILE A 212 11.66 11.70 4.04
C ILE A 212 11.39 10.70 5.16
N ILE A 213 12.25 9.69 5.32
CA ILE A 213 12.12 8.67 6.38
C ILE A 213 12.14 9.33 7.74
N LEU A 214 13.14 10.18 8.03
CA LEU A 214 13.27 10.86 9.34
C LEU A 214 12.08 11.78 9.62
N LYS A 215 11.57 12.50 8.63
CA LYS A 215 10.38 13.34 8.80
C LYS A 215 9.14 12.49 9.07
N ALA A 216 8.93 11.42 8.31
CA ALA A 216 7.78 10.54 8.48
C ALA A 216 7.78 9.86 9.85
N THR A 217 8.94 9.39 10.33
CA THR A 217 9.09 8.65 11.58
C THR A 217 9.38 9.54 12.81
N ALA A 218 9.14 10.86 12.71
CA ALA A 218 9.27 11.75 13.85
C ALA A 218 8.31 11.34 14.98
N ILE A 219 8.77 11.41 16.23
CA ILE A 219 7.98 11.05 17.42
C ILE A 219 6.74 11.93 17.53
N ASP A 220 6.93 13.26 17.41
CA ASP A 220 5.83 14.20 17.41
C ASP A 220 5.13 14.21 16.05
N ALA A 221 3.84 13.81 16.02
CA ALA A 221 3.03 13.79 14.82
C ALA A 221 2.92 15.15 14.10
N LYS A 222 3.12 16.28 14.82
CA LYS A 222 3.14 17.63 14.22
C LYS A 222 4.36 17.86 13.34
N GLN A 223 5.44 17.14 13.57
CA GLN A 223 6.69 17.26 12.79
C GLN A 223 6.69 16.35 11.56
N ARG A 224 5.72 15.42 11.46
CA ARG A 224 5.57 14.51 10.32
C ARG A 224 4.97 15.23 9.10
N PHE A 225 4.85 14.50 8.01
CA PHE A 225 3.97 14.88 6.92
C PHE A 225 2.53 14.97 7.45
N GLN A 226 1.78 15.98 7.04
CA GLN A 226 0.41 16.19 7.54
C GLN A 226 -0.63 15.53 6.66
N THR A 227 -0.31 15.23 5.40
CA THR A 227 -1.19 14.53 4.46
C THR A 227 -0.42 13.53 3.61
N ALA A 228 -1.11 12.51 3.12
CA ALA A 228 -0.53 11.54 2.18
C ALA A 228 -0.01 12.22 0.91
N ASP A 229 -0.71 13.24 0.40
CA ASP A 229 -0.29 13.97 -0.78
C ASP A 229 0.98 14.84 -0.54
N GLU A 230 1.17 15.38 0.66
CA GLU A 230 2.43 16.05 1.05
C GLU A 230 3.61 15.08 0.97
N MET A 231 3.47 13.89 1.55
CA MET A 231 4.52 12.86 1.54
C MET A 231 4.76 12.34 0.11
N ARG A 232 3.70 12.11 -0.67
CA ARG A 232 3.75 11.69 -2.08
C ARG A 232 4.55 12.66 -2.93
N ARG A 233 4.30 13.97 -2.78
CA ARG A 233 5.09 15.02 -3.48
C ARG A 233 6.55 15.04 -3.08
N ALA A 234 6.88 14.72 -1.83
CA ALA A 234 8.26 14.63 -1.36
C ALA A 234 9.00 13.41 -1.96
N LEU A 235 8.30 12.29 -2.16
CA LEU A 235 8.82 11.10 -2.84
C LEU A 235 8.98 11.31 -4.34
N ALA A 236 8.09 12.10 -4.96
CA ALA A 236 8.15 12.38 -6.38
C ALA A 236 9.51 13.01 -6.71
N THR A 237 10.39 12.21 -7.27
CA THR A 237 11.58 12.72 -7.91
C THR A 237 11.12 13.71 -8.98
N LYS A 238 11.67 14.92 -9.00
CA LYS A 238 11.62 15.75 -10.22
C LYS A 238 12.11 14.82 -11.32
N LYS A 239 11.21 14.36 -12.20
CA LYS A 239 11.61 13.58 -13.39
C LYS A 239 12.73 14.38 -14.01
N ARG A 240 13.96 13.91 -13.83
CA ARG A 240 15.12 14.50 -14.47
C ARG A 240 14.74 14.45 -15.94
N LYS A 241 14.51 15.61 -16.56
CA LYS A 241 14.26 15.66 -18.01
C LYS A 241 15.41 14.89 -18.61
N GLN A 242 15.18 13.64 -19.00
CA GLN A 242 16.20 12.85 -19.68
C GLN A 242 16.64 13.71 -20.82
N LYS A 243 17.93 14.10 -20.82
CA LYS A 243 18.45 14.92 -21.92
C LYS A 243 18.20 14.09 -23.17
N LEU A 244 17.64 14.72 -24.20
CA LEU A 244 17.36 14.08 -25.49
C LEU A 244 18.57 13.23 -25.96
N SER A 245 19.79 13.63 -25.59
CA SER A 245 21.03 12.89 -25.80
C SER A 245 21.06 11.53 -25.09
N GLU A 246 20.46 11.36 -23.91
CA GLU A 246 20.43 10.08 -23.15
C GLU A 246 19.43 9.10 -23.78
N ILE A 247 18.31 9.62 -24.30
CA ILE A 247 17.29 8.82 -25.00
C ILE A 247 17.84 8.32 -26.36
N LEU A 248 18.63 9.14 -27.04
CA LEU A 248 19.15 8.83 -28.37
C LEU A 248 20.42 7.97 -28.36
N LEU A 249 21.15 7.92 -27.22
CA LEU A 249 22.39 7.14 -27.08
C LEU A 249 22.28 5.65 -27.49
N PRO A 250 21.19 4.91 -27.22
CA PRO A 250 21.07 3.52 -27.67
C PRO A 250 20.86 3.39 -29.21
N LEU A 251 20.44 4.46 -29.89
CA LEU A 251 20.15 4.39 -31.31
C LEU A 251 21.41 4.38 -32.19
N PRO A 252 21.44 3.59 -33.28
CA PRO A 252 22.56 3.61 -34.24
C PRO A 252 22.83 5.03 -34.76
N GLY A 253 24.09 5.42 -34.83
CA GLY A 253 24.52 6.76 -35.26
C GLY A 253 24.69 7.76 -34.10
N PHE A 254 24.07 7.57 -32.95
CA PHE A 254 24.23 8.46 -31.78
C PHE A 254 25.29 7.99 -30.77
N ARG A 255 25.73 6.73 -30.86
CA ARG A 255 26.78 6.14 -29.99
C ARG A 255 28.16 6.75 -30.14
N THR A 256 28.43 7.40 -31.26
CA THR A 256 29.73 8.02 -31.53
C THR A 256 29.68 9.52 -31.29
N GLY A 257 30.68 10.11 -30.65
CA GLY A 257 30.77 11.56 -30.41
C GLY A 257 30.79 12.46 -31.68
N LYS A 258 30.87 11.87 -32.89
CA LYS A 258 31.02 12.61 -34.15
C LYS A 258 29.70 13.22 -34.60
N THR A 259 29.70 14.55 -34.74
CA THR A 259 28.48 15.37 -35.04
C THR A 259 27.83 15.00 -36.38
N TRP A 260 28.63 14.73 -37.42
CA TRP A 260 28.09 14.37 -38.75
C TRP A 260 27.29 13.06 -38.75
N LYS A 261 27.69 12.05 -37.93
CA LYS A 261 26.92 10.80 -37.78
C LYS A 261 25.59 10.99 -37.07
N LYS A 262 25.49 11.97 -36.16
CA LYS A 262 24.23 12.33 -35.50
C LYS A 262 23.30 13.02 -36.48
N VAL A 263 23.79 13.90 -37.33
CA VAL A 263 23.00 14.58 -38.36
C VAL A 263 22.43 13.59 -39.37
N THR A 264 23.27 12.68 -39.89
CA THR A 264 22.82 11.65 -40.84
C THR A 264 21.81 10.67 -40.20
N ALA A 265 21.97 10.33 -38.92
CA ALA A 265 21.00 9.50 -38.18
C ALA A 265 19.65 10.23 -38.00
N CYS A 266 19.68 11.53 -37.64
CA CYS A 266 18.43 12.33 -37.56
C CYS A 266 17.69 12.39 -38.89
N LEU A 267 18.43 12.61 -40.02
CA LEU A 267 17.81 12.61 -41.34
C LEU A 267 17.26 11.23 -41.71
N GLY A 268 17.98 10.16 -41.42
CA GLY A 268 17.51 8.79 -41.67
C GLY A 268 16.24 8.42 -40.89
N TYR A 269 16.13 8.81 -39.59
CA TYR A 269 14.94 8.57 -38.78
C TYR A 269 13.76 9.50 -39.06
N ALA A 270 13.96 10.65 -39.74
CA ALA A 270 12.90 11.54 -40.19
C ALA A 270 12.21 11.07 -41.47
N PHE A 271 12.83 10.16 -42.21
CA PHE A 271 12.32 9.60 -43.49
C PHE A 271 11.76 8.14 -43.33
N TRP A 272 11.72 7.63 -42.15
CA TRP A 272 11.11 6.36 -41.80
C TRP A 272 9.87 6.62 -40.91
#